data_44561fd92b459086e0d989042e61ad6b
#
_entry.id   44561fd92b459086e0d989042e61ad6b
#
_cell.length_a   1.000
_cell.length_b   1.000
_cell.length_c   1.000
_cell.angle_alpha   90.00
_cell.angle_beta   90.00
_cell.angle_gamma   90.00
#
_symmetry.space_group_name_H-M   'P 1'
#
loop_
_entity.id
_entity.type
_entity.pdbx_description
1 polymer ?
#
loop_
_entity_poly.entity_id
_entity_poly.type
_entity_poly.pdbx_seq_one_letter_code
_entity_poly.pdbx_strand_id
1 'polypeptide(L)'
;MASSVPAGSDGVLFLPQLLGERENLGSPDAKGAFIGLSFDTDLAHLCRSLMEGVCYAERRILDAFTQSGMHFNALYSRGGGVNSRIWNQIRCDIYQHPIHVLEDADNSGLIGAALLAGKGVGLIQNMEQVAKENIHVRETYYPNTSSQATYAEMQKAYMAAHNALLPTFEFLKHANIVTRNEDASFSTSSTFENN
;
A
#
# COMPACT_ATOMS: atom_id res chain seq x y z
N MET A 1 3.69 16.22 11.30
CA MET A 1 2.41 16.54 10.65
C MET A 1 1.42 15.39 10.83
N ALA A 2 1.52 14.24 10.14
CA ALA A 2 0.57 13.13 10.33
C ALA A 2 0.47 12.58 11.77
N SER A 3 1.52 12.74 12.59
CA SER A 3 1.54 12.33 14.00
C SER A 3 0.76 13.25 14.95
N SER A 4 0.38 14.45 14.52
CA SER A 4 -0.41 15.37 15.36
C SER A 4 -1.92 15.08 15.29
N VAL A 5 -2.35 14.21 14.39
CA VAL A 5 -3.76 13.82 14.21
C VAL A 5 -3.98 12.42 14.81
N PRO A 6 -5.11 12.16 15.48
CA PRO A 6 -5.38 10.86 16.08
C PRO A 6 -5.58 9.74 15.02
N ALA A 7 -5.59 8.48 15.48
CA ALA A 7 -5.94 7.33 14.66
C ALA A 7 -7.34 7.50 14.06
N GLY A 8 -7.45 7.19 12.75
CA GLY A 8 -8.70 7.35 11.99
C GLY A 8 -8.89 8.74 11.41
N SER A 9 -7.88 9.64 11.53
CA SER A 9 -7.86 10.96 10.87
C SER A 9 -9.15 11.78 11.09
N ASP A 10 -9.74 11.69 12.31
CA ASP A 10 -11.01 12.30 12.67
C ASP A 10 -12.15 12.04 11.67
N GLY A 11 -12.16 10.82 11.10
CA GLY A 11 -13.16 10.38 10.13
C GLY A 11 -12.85 10.69 8.67
N VAL A 12 -11.71 11.31 8.38
CA VAL A 12 -11.27 11.52 6.98
C VAL A 12 -10.72 10.21 6.42
N LEU A 13 -11.31 9.74 5.33
CA LEU A 13 -10.89 8.56 4.59
C LEU A 13 -10.24 8.94 3.27
N PHE A 14 -9.22 8.18 2.88
CA PHE A 14 -8.66 8.23 1.53
C PHE A 14 -8.79 6.87 0.83
N LEU A 15 -9.34 6.88 -0.37
CA LEU A 15 -9.36 5.74 -1.28
C LEU A 15 -8.15 5.83 -2.22
N PRO A 16 -7.17 4.91 -2.17
CA PRO A 16 -5.91 5.05 -2.89
C PRO A 16 -5.92 4.52 -4.34
N GLN A 17 -7.08 4.21 -4.91
CA GLN A 17 -7.23 3.57 -6.22
C GLN A 17 -6.94 4.50 -7.39
N LEU A 18 -5.78 5.20 -7.40
CA LEU A 18 -5.41 6.21 -8.40
C LEU A 18 -5.31 5.65 -9.83
N LEU A 19 -4.96 4.38 -9.97
CA LEU A 19 -4.82 3.66 -11.24
C LEU A 19 -5.89 2.55 -11.42
N GLY A 20 -6.94 2.59 -10.63
CA GLY A 20 -7.92 1.49 -10.57
C GLY A 20 -7.43 0.32 -9.74
N GLU A 21 -8.19 -0.75 -9.74
CA GLU A 21 -7.85 -2.02 -9.09
C GLU A 21 -7.84 -3.15 -10.12
N ARG A 22 -7.19 -4.26 -9.76
CA ARG A 22 -7.29 -5.49 -10.57
C ARG A 22 -8.69 -6.07 -10.41
N GLU A 23 -9.24 -6.64 -11.49
CA GLU A 23 -10.62 -7.16 -11.53
C GLU A 23 -10.97 -8.13 -10.39
N ASN A 24 -10.01 -8.93 -9.96
CA ASN A 24 -10.20 -9.87 -8.84
C ASN A 24 -10.22 -9.22 -7.44
N LEU A 25 -9.87 -7.94 -7.34
CA LEU A 25 -9.83 -7.18 -6.08
C LEU A 25 -10.88 -6.06 -6.02
N GLY A 26 -11.41 -5.64 -7.16
CA GLY A 26 -12.35 -4.54 -7.27
C GLY A 26 -12.64 -4.15 -8.70
N SER A 27 -12.64 -2.86 -9.01
CA SER A 27 -12.92 -2.34 -10.35
C SER A 27 -11.71 -1.65 -10.97
N PRO A 28 -11.39 -1.91 -12.25
CA PRO A 28 -10.35 -1.15 -12.96
C PRO A 28 -10.71 0.32 -13.12
N ASP A 29 -11.99 0.67 -12.95
CA ASP A 29 -12.50 2.04 -13.06
C ASP A 29 -12.48 2.79 -11.72
N ALA A 30 -12.16 2.13 -10.62
CA ALA A 30 -12.02 2.76 -9.32
C ALA A 30 -11.01 3.93 -9.35
N LYS A 31 -11.32 5.00 -8.61
CA LYS A 31 -10.47 6.20 -8.53
C LYS A 31 -10.13 6.54 -7.09
N GLY A 32 -9.10 7.37 -6.94
CA GLY A 32 -8.79 7.96 -5.65
C GLY A 32 -9.86 8.96 -5.21
N ALA A 33 -10.17 8.97 -3.91
CA ALA A 33 -11.11 9.92 -3.34
C ALA A 33 -10.76 10.24 -1.89
N PHE A 34 -11.01 11.49 -1.47
CA PHE A 34 -11.12 11.87 -0.07
C PHE A 34 -12.58 11.96 0.33
N ILE A 35 -12.92 11.43 1.49
CA ILE A 35 -14.28 11.36 2.02
C ILE A 35 -14.26 11.79 3.48
N GLY A 36 -15.34 12.41 3.95
CA GLY A 36 -15.47 12.85 5.34
C GLY A 36 -14.77 14.16 5.66
N LEU A 37 -14.46 14.98 4.64
CA LEU A 37 -13.91 16.33 4.85
C LEU A 37 -14.90 17.21 5.60
N SER A 38 -14.40 17.97 6.57
CA SER A 38 -15.14 18.96 7.33
C SER A 38 -14.39 20.30 7.31
N PHE A 39 -14.98 21.31 7.93
CA PHE A 39 -14.36 22.62 8.03
C PHE A 39 -13.05 22.59 8.87
N ASP A 40 -12.95 21.64 9.80
CA ASP A 40 -11.78 21.47 10.67
C ASP A 40 -10.69 20.58 10.04
N THR A 41 -10.92 20.05 8.84
CA THR A 41 -9.93 19.23 8.15
C THR A 41 -8.76 20.06 7.65
N ASP A 42 -7.57 19.73 8.09
CA ASP A 42 -6.32 20.37 7.66
C ASP A 42 -5.40 19.41 6.88
N LEU A 43 -4.24 19.90 6.46
CA LEU A 43 -3.25 19.13 5.74
C LEU A 43 -2.73 17.91 6.53
N ALA A 44 -2.70 17.99 7.87
CA ALA A 44 -2.24 16.88 8.70
C ALA A 44 -3.23 15.69 8.65
N HIS A 45 -4.55 15.99 8.63
CA HIS A 45 -5.60 14.99 8.43
C HIS A 45 -5.48 14.34 7.06
N LEU A 46 -5.30 15.12 5.99
CA LEU A 46 -5.09 14.58 4.65
C LEU A 46 -3.86 13.69 4.57
N CYS A 47 -2.72 14.14 5.12
CA CYS A 47 -1.48 13.35 5.14
C CYS A 47 -1.65 12.03 5.91
N ARG A 48 -2.35 12.05 7.06
CA ARG A 48 -2.59 10.84 7.83
C ARG A 48 -3.56 9.90 7.13
N SER A 49 -4.68 10.42 6.61
CA SER A 49 -5.67 9.61 5.91
C SER A 49 -5.11 8.96 4.64
N LEU A 50 -4.15 9.59 3.92
CA LEU A 50 -3.40 8.98 2.83
C LEU A 50 -2.65 7.72 3.30
N MET A 51 -1.92 7.80 4.41
CA MET A 51 -1.18 6.67 4.97
C MET A 51 -2.13 5.56 5.42
N GLU A 52 -3.21 5.93 6.12
CA GLU A 52 -4.22 4.99 6.61
C GLU A 52 -5.00 4.33 5.45
N GLY A 53 -5.38 5.10 4.42
CA GLY A 53 -6.12 4.61 3.27
C GLY A 53 -5.38 3.52 2.49
N VAL A 54 -4.06 3.69 2.29
CA VAL A 54 -3.21 2.64 1.71
C VAL A 54 -3.24 1.39 2.59
N CYS A 55 -3.13 1.56 3.92
CA CYS A 55 -3.15 0.42 4.85
C CYS A 55 -4.52 -0.28 4.88
N TYR A 56 -5.63 0.43 4.76
CA TYR A 56 -6.96 -0.19 4.66
C TYR A 56 -7.11 -1.02 3.39
N ALA A 57 -6.58 -0.54 2.27
CA ALA A 57 -6.58 -1.29 1.02
C ALA A 57 -5.72 -2.56 1.12
N GLU A 58 -4.53 -2.47 1.72
CA GLU A 58 -3.64 -3.61 1.96
C GLU A 58 -4.25 -4.62 2.96
N ARG A 59 -4.90 -4.14 4.02
CA ARG A 59 -5.61 -4.99 4.99
C ARG A 59 -6.69 -5.84 4.34
N ARG A 60 -7.43 -5.30 3.37
CA ARG A 60 -8.42 -6.07 2.60
C ARG A 60 -7.80 -7.28 1.91
N ILE A 61 -6.59 -7.13 1.39
CA ILE A 61 -5.85 -8.22 0.75
C ILE A 61 -5.43 -9.27 1.80
N LEU A 62 -4.92 -8.83 2.95
CA LEU A 62 -4.55 -9.72 4.06
C LEU A 62 -5.76 -10.50 4.59
N ASP A 63 -6.91 -9.84 4.73
CA ASP A 63 -8.15 -10.47 5.15
C ASP A 63 -8.62 -11.54 4.14
N ALA A 64 -8.51 -11.28 2.83
CA ALA A 64 -8.82 -12.26 1.78
C ALA A 64 -7.92 -13.49 1.85
N PHE A 65 -6.62 -13.33 2.08
CA PHE A 65 -5.70 -14.45 2.28
C PHE A 65 -6.05 -15.25 3.54
N THR A 66 -6.34 -14.58 4.64
CA THR A 66 -6.74 -15.24 5.89
C THR A 66 -8.04 -16.03 5.71
N GLN A 67 -9.04 -15.46 5.01
CA GLN A 67 -10.29 -16.15 4.69
C GLN A 67 -10.09 -17.37 3.78
N SER A 68 -9.05 -17.37 2.95
CA SER A 68 -8.67 -18.54 2.13
C SER A 68 -7.91 -19.62 2.90
N GLY A 69 -7.73 -19.44 4.22
CA GLY A 69 -7.04 -20.39 5.10
C GLY A 69 -5.52 -20.18 5.19
N MET A 70 -4.98 -19.11 4.60
CA MET A 70 -3.57 -18.78 4.77
C MET A 70 -3.31 -18.16 6.14
N HIS A 71 -2.23 -18.58 6.77
CA HIS A 71 -1.73 -18.00 8.02
C HIS A 71 -0.37 -17.35 7.80
N PHE A 72 -0.22 -16.16 8.34
CA PHE A 72 1.04 -15.41 8.25
C PHE A 72 1.81 -15.59 9.56
N ASN A 73 3.05 -16.06 9.47
CA ASN A 73 3.96 -16.12 10.62
C ASN A 73 4.64 -14.77 10.88
N ALA A 74 4.82 -13.97 9.83
CA ALA A 74 5.45 -12.66 9.88
C ALA A 74 5.04 -11.81 8.68
N LEU A 75 4.98 -10.49 8.88
CA LEU A 75 4.81 -9.51 7.81
C LEU A 75 6.07 -8.66 7.72
N TYR A 76 6.62 -8.57 6.51
CA TYR A 76 7.83 -7.80 6.24
C TYR A 76 7.48 -6.59 5.38
N SER A 77 7.85 -5.40 5.85
CA SER A 77 7.65 -4.14 5.13
C SER A 77 8.89 -3.79 4.31
N ARG A 78 8.67 -3.34 3.06
CA ARG A 78 9.72 -2.96 2.12
C ARG A 78 9.33 -1.72 1.31
N GLY A 79 10.30 -1.15 0.57
CA GLY A 79 10.11 0.03 -0.27
C GLY A 79 10.22 1.34 0.52
N GLY A 80 10.18 2.48 -0.17
CA GLY A 80 10.48 3.80 0.41
C GLY A 80 9.63 4.21 1.63
N GLY A 81 8.40 3.68 1.74
CA GLY A 81 7.51 3.95 2.87
C GLY A 81 8.00 3.41 4.22
N VAL A 82 8.94 2.44 4.25
CA VAL A 82 9.47 1.86 5.49
C VAL A 82 10.36 2.81 6.30
N ASN A 83 10.82 3.90 5.69
CA ASN A 83 11.61 4.92 6.37
C ASN A 83 10.75 5.86 7.24
N SER A 84 9.44 5.79 7.11
CA SER A 84 8.49 6.53 7.93
C SER A 84 8.06 5.69 9.15
N ARG A 85 8.60 6.01 10.34
CA ARG A 85 8.23 5.33 11.59
C ARG A 85 6.73 5.38 11.86
N ILE A 86 6.11 6.54 11.63
CA ILE A 86 4.66 6.67 11.83
C ILE A 86 3.87 5.79 10.88
N TRP A 87 4.29 5.66 9.61
CA TRP A 87 3.57 4.81 8.65
C TRP A 87 3.74 3.32 8.97
N ASN A 88 4.91 2.90 9.45
CA ASN A 88 5.11 1.53 9.93
C ASN A 88 4.22 1.22 11.13
N GLN A 89 4.05 2.16 12.07
CA GLN A 89 3.14 1.98 13.20
C GLN A 89 1.68 1.93 12.73
N ILE A 90 1.25 2.81 11.82
CA ILE A 90 -0.10 2.79 11.24
C ILE A 90 -0.38 1.44 10.56
N ARG A 91 0.57 0.92 9.75
CA ARG A 91 0.44 -0.42 9.14
C ARG A 91 0.24 -1.50 10.20
N CYS A 92 1.10 -1.51 11.20
CA CYS A 92 1.06 -2.48 12.29
C CYS A 92 -0.29 -2.43 13.02
N ASP A 93 -0.77 -1.23 13.35
CA ASP A 93 -2.02 -1.00 14.06
C ASP A 93 -3.26 -1.41 13.23
N ILE A 94 -3.25 -1.11 11.93
CA ILE A 94 -4.37 -1.47 11.02
C ILE A 94 -4.37 -2.97 10.72
N TYR A 95 -3.21 -3.57 10.46
CA TYR A 95 -3.14 -5.01 10.12
C TYR A 95 -3.33 -5.91 11.33
N GLN A 96 -3.11 -5.39 12.55
CA GLN A 96 -3.14 -6.16 13.80
C GLN A 96 -2.13 -7.31 13.82
N HIS A 97 -1.01 -7.12 13.14
CA HIS A 97 0.11 -8.04 13.08
C HIS A 97 1.43 -7.30 13.29
N PRO A 98 2.43 -7.93 13.93
CA PRO A 98 3.77 -7.36 13.97
C PRO A 98 4.32 -7.12 12.56
N ILE A 99 4.99 -5.99 12.37
CA ILE A 99 5.64 -5.62 11.12
C ILE A 99 7.14 -5.58 11.33
N HIS A 100 7.86 -6.38 10.55
CA HIS A 100 9.31 -6.39 10.52
C HIS A 100 9.83 -5.51 9.38
N VAL A 101 10.66 -4.54 9.69
CA VAL A 101 11.35 -3.70 8.72
C VAL A 101 12.75 -4.24 8.52
N LEU A 102 13.11 -4.54 7.28
CA LEU A 102 14.42 -5.08 6.92
C LEU A 102 15.47 -3.98 6.85
N GLU A 103 16.76 -4.33 7.07
CA GLU A 103 17.88 -3.38 6.95
C GLU A 103 17.98 -2.83 5.52
N ASP A 104 17.87 -3.69 4.51
CA ASP A 104 17.96 -3.35 3.08
C ASP A 104 16.59 -3.27 2.40
N ALA A 105 15.58 -2.77 3.11
CA ALA A 105 14.19 -2.73 2.62
C ALA A 105 14.04 -1.98 1.29
N ASP A 106 14.84 -0.94 1.04
CA ASP A 106 14.82 -0.15 -0.20
C ASP A 106 15.42 -0.94 -1.38
N ASN A 107 16.36 -1.85 -1.11
CA ASN A 107 17.09 -2.63 -2.11
C ASN A 107 16.54 -4.06 -2.28
N SER A 108 15.47 -4.42 -1.58
CA SER A 108 14.95 -5.79 -1.57
C SER A 108 14.62 -6.36 -2.96
N GLY A 109 14.20 -5.51 -3.91
CA GLY A 109 13.98 -5.90 -5.29
C GLY A 109 15.27 -6.26 -6.04
N LEU A 110 16.34 -5.49 -5.84
CA LEU A 110 17.66 -5.76 -6.41
C LEU A 110 18.27 -7.04 -5.85
N ILE A 111 18.15 -7.24 -4.54
CA ILE A 111 18.61 -8.46 -3.86
C ILE A 111 17.88 -9.67 -4.43
N GLY A 112 16.55 -9.60 -4.55
CA GLY A 112 15.75 -10.67 -5.13
C GLY A 112 16.15 -10.99 -6.58
N ALA A 113 16.38 -9.98 -7.43
CA ALA A 113 16.85 -10.16 -8.80
C ALA A 113 18.25 -10.81 -8.84
N ALA A 114 19.17 -10.38 -7.99
CA ALA A 114 20.52 -10.95 -7.89
C ALA A 114 20.49 -12.44 -7.46
N LEU A 115 19.64 -12.78 -6.49
CA LEU A 115 19.44 -14.17 -6.06
C LEU A 115 18.90 -15.05 -7.19
N LEU A 116 17.91 -14.56 -7.95
CA LEU A 116 17.36 -15.27 -9.11
C LEU A 116 18.39 -15.47 -10.21
N ALA A 117 19.17 -14.43 -10.53
CA ALA A 117 20.24 -14.51 -11.51
C ALA A 117 21.32 -15.52 -11.08
N GLY A 118 21.78 -15.44 -9.82
CA GLY A 118 22.75 -16.39 -9.25
C GLY A 118 22.25 -17.84 -9.27
N LYS A 119 20.96 -18.06 -9.03
CA LYS A 119 20.35 -19.39 -9.19
C LYS A 119 20.34 -19.85 -10.65
N GLY A 120 19.99 -18.92 -11.57
CA GLY A 120 19.94 -19.22 -13.01
C GLY A 120 21.27 -19.64 -13.61
N VAL A 121 22.39 -19.05 -13.15
CA VAL A 121 23.75 -19.41 -13.60
C VAL A 121 24.43 -20.48 -12.73
N GLY A 122 23.74 -21.07 -11.76
CA GLY A 122 24.24 -22.17 -10.93
C GLY A 122 25.18 -21.75 -9.81
N LEU A 123 25.36 -20.45 -9.54
CA LEU A 123 26.17 -19.95 -8.42
C LEU A 123 25.50 -20.19 -7.06
N ILE A 124 24.18 -20.13 -7.02
CA ILE A 124 23.39 -20.36 -5.81
C ILE A 124 22.68 -21.71 -5.94
N GLN A 125 23.06 -22.66 -5.09
CA GLN A 125 22.44 -23.98 -5.04
C GLN A 125 21.17 -23.98 -4.17
N ASN A 126 21.22 -23.35 -3.00
CA ASN A 126 20.11 -23.27 -2.05
C ASN A 126 19.70 -21.81 -1.85
N MET A 127 18.65 -21.38 -2.60
CA MET A 127 18.10 -20.02 -2.51
C MET A 127 17.53 -19.71 -1.13
N GLU A 128 16.87 -20.68 -0.51
CA GLU A 128 16.23 -20.48 0.80
C GLU A 128 17.27 -20.18 1.88
N GLN A 129 18.38 -20.91 1.87
CA GLN A 129 19.47 -20.67 2.82
C GLN A 129 20.07 -19.27 2.60
N VAL A 130 20.44 -18.92 1.36
CA VAL A 130 21.03 -17.62 1.04
C VAL A 130 20.06 -16.47 1.35
N ALA A 131 18.75 -16.65 1.07
CA ALA A 131 17.76 -15.67 1.43
C ALA A 131 17.67 -15.45 2.96
N LYS A 132 17.66 -16.53 3.75
CA LYS A 132 17.67 -16.45 5.22
C LYS A 132 18.91 -15.78 5.78
N GLU A 133 20.08 -16.04 5.19
CA GLU A 133 21.35 -15.44 5.60
C GLU A 133 21.41 -13.93 5.31
N ASN A 134 20.61 -13.44 4.36
CA ASN A 134 20.57 -12.03 3.94
C ASN A 134 19.33 -11.27 4.42
N ILE A 135 18.41 -11.91 5.16
CA ILE A 135 17.26 -11.22 5.74
C ILE A 135 17.63 -10.79 7.17
N HIS A 136 17.94 -9.51 7.33
CA HIS A 136 18.19 -8.90 8.64
C HIS A 136 17.08 -7.94 9.00
N VAL A 137 16.46 -8.15 10.18
CA VAL A 137 15.42 -7.28 10.70
C VAL A 137 16.07 -6.10 11.41
N ARG A 138 15.85 -4.89 10.90
CA ARG A 138 16.31 -3.63 11.50
C ARG A 138 15.46 -3.24 12.70
N GLU A 139 14.16 -3.36 12.58
CA GLU A 139 13.18 -2.89 13.58
C GLU A 139 11.88 -3.69 13.47
N THR A 140 11.22 -3.92 14.61
CA THR A 140 9.91 -4.55 14.65
C THR A 140 8.91 -3.64 15.34
N TYR A 141 7.75 -3.44 14.71
CA TYR A 141 6.62 -2.71 15.26
C TYR A 141 5.56 -3.69 15.76
N TYR A 142 4.93 -3.37 16.88
CA TYR A 142 3.85 -4.15 17.46
C TYR A 142 2.55 -3.33 17.48
N PRO A 143 1.36 -3.98 17.30
CA PRO A 143 0.09 -3.29 17.30
C PRO A 143 -0.17 -2.55 18.62
N ASN A 144 -0.66 -1.31 18.50
CA ASN A 144 -1.10 -0.54 19.65
C ASN A 144 -2.56 -0.84 19.94
N THR A 145 -2.82 -1.44 21.10
CA THR A 145 -4.18 -1.83 21.51
C THR A 145 -5.14 -0.65 21.69
N SER A 146 -4.64 0.56 21.97
CA SER A 146 -5.48 1.75 22.15
C SER A 146 -6.12 2.25 20.85
N SER A 147 -5.52 1.98 19.68
CA SER A 147 -6.05 2.37 18.37
C SER A 147 -6.87 1.29 17.68
N GLN A 148 -6.88 0.08 18.23
CA GLN A 148 -7.49 -1.10 17.61
C GLN A 148 -8.99 -0.92 17.30
N ALA A 149 -9.77 -0.44 18.25
CA ALA A 149 -11.22 -0.24 18.07
C ALA A 149 -11.49 0.80 16.98
N THR A 150 -10.77 1.92 17.00
CA THR A 150 -10.89 2.98 16.00
C THR A 150 -10.60 2.44 14.60
N TYR A 151 -9.47 1.75 14.41
CA TYR A 151 -9.10 1.22 13.10
C TYR A 151 -10.02 0.10 12.62
N ALA A 152 -10.62 -0.69 13.52
CA ALA A 152 -11.64 -1.67 13.15
C ALA A 152 -12.90 -1.01 12.57
N GLU A 153 -13.38 0.08 13.17
CA GLU A 153 -14.52 0.84 12.65
C GLU A 153 -14.18 1.58 11.35
N MET A 154 -13.00 2.19 11.28
CA MET A 154 -12.54 2.88 10.06
C MET A 154 -12.35 1.92 8.89
N GLN A 155 -11.92 0.67 9.12
CA GLN A 155 -11.85 -0.36 8.07
C GLN A 155 -13.25 -0.68 7.51
N LYS A 156 -14.28 -0.76 8.36
CA LYS A 156 -15.67 -0.94 7.90
C LYS A 156 -16.15 0.25 7.09
N ALA A 157 -15.87 1.47 7.56
CA ALA A 157 -16.21 2.69 6.85
C ALA A 157 -15.50 2.78 5.49
N TYR A 158 -14.21 2.41 5.44
CA TYR A 158 -13.44 2.32 4.19
C TYR A 158 -14.09 1.37 3.19
N MET A 159 -14.46 0.16 3.62
CA MET A 159 -15.12 -0.83 2.74
C MET A 159 -16.48 -0.34 2.26
N ALA A 160 -17.28 0.29 3.12
CA ALA A 160 -18.57 0.85 2.75
C ALA A 160 -18.41 1.98 1.72
N ALA A 161 -17.48 2.90 1.95
CA ALA A 161 -17.19 4.01 1.06
C ALA A 161 -16.66 3.54 -0.31
N HIS A 162 -15.72 2.59 -0.31
CA HIS A 162 -15.19 1.99 -1.52
C HIS A 162 -16.32 1.41 -2.38
N ASN A 163 -17.18 0.55 -1.81
CA ASN A 163 -18.26 -0.10 -2.53
C ASN A 163 -19.33 0.92 -3.02
N ALA A 164 -19.64 1.92 -2.22
CA ALA A 164 -20.63 2.93 -2.59
C ALA A 164 -20.19 3.84 -3.75
N LEU A 165 -18.88 4.04 -3.93
CA LEU A 165 -18.34 4.91 -4.98
C LEU A 165 -18.09 4.19 -6.31
N LEU A 166 -18.05 2.85 -6.35
CA LEU A 166 -17.83 2.11 -7.61
C LEU A 166 -18.79 2.50 -8.72
N PRO A 167 -20.12 2.60 -8.52
CA PRO A 167 -21.05 3.03 -9.57
C PRO A 167 -20.79 4.47 -10.06
N THR A 168 -20.33 5.35 -9.15
CA THR A 168 -19.97 6.72 -9.51
C THR A 168 -18.74 6.76 -10.41
N PHE A 169 -17.73 5.96 -10.13
CA PHE A 169 -16.53 5.88 -10.97
C PHE A 169 -16.81 5.30 -12.34
N GLU A 170 -17.68 4.28 -12.43
CA GLU A 170 -18.16 3.72 -13.69
C GLU A 170 -18.92 4.78 -14.51
N PHE A 171 -19.83 5.53 -13.87
CA PHE A 171 -20.54 6.63 -14.52
C PHE A 171 -19.59 7.70 -15.08
N LEU A 172 -18.59 8.11 -14.29
CA LEU A 172 -17.60 9.11 -14.71
C LEU A 172 -16.79 8.66 -15.94
N LYS A 173 -16.49 7.36 -16.05
CA LYS A 173 -15.83 6.78 -17.23
C LYS A 173 -16.71 6.92 -18.48
N HIS A 174 -17.98 6.53 -18.40
CA HIS A 174 -18.92 6.59 -19.53
C HIS A 174 -19.31 8.01 -19.93
N ALA A 175 -19.29 8.94 -19.00
CA ALA A 175 -19.56 10.34 -19.27
C ALA A 175 -18.45 11.07 -20.04
N ASN A 176 -17.36 10.41 -20.41
CA ASN A 176 -16.17 11.00 -21.06
C ASN A 176 -15.59 12.22 -20.33
N ILE A 177 -15.91 12.40 -19.04
CA ILE A 177 -15.43 13.51 -18.22
C ILE A 177 -13.94 13.32 -17.84
N VAL A 178 -13.51 12.06 -17.83
CA VAL A 178 -12.10 11.69 -17.60
C VAL A 178 -11.51 11.26 -18.93
N THR A 179 -11.04 12.20 -19.73
CA THR A 179 -10.17 11.88 -20.87
C THR A 179 -8.84 11.35 -20.32
N ARG A 180 -8.62 10.04 -20.41
CA ARG A 180 -7.27 9.52 -20.45
C ARG A 180 -6.63 10.10 -21.71
N ASN A 181 -5.54 10.84 -21.58
CA ASN A 181 -4.65 11.07 -22.72
C ASN A 181 -4.04 9.70 -23.06
N GLU A 182 -4.72 8.92 -23.88
CA GLU A 182 -4.19 7.69 -24.48
C GLU A 182 -3.05 8.00 -25.46
N ASP A 183 -2.84 9.28 -25.77
CA ASP A 183 -1.81 9.77 -26.71
C ASP A 183 -0.46 10.08 -26.04
N ALA A 184 -0.27 9.81 -24.76
CA ALA A 184 1.05 9.82 -24.15
C ALA A 184 1.82 8.53 -24.55
N SER A 185 1.89 8.27 -25.86
CA SER A 185 2.92 7.40 -26.41
C SER A 185 4.27 8.05 -26.08
N PHE A 186 5.04 7.41 -25.21
CA PHE A 186 6.44 7.70 -25.03
C PHE A 186 7.13 7.59 -26.39
N SER A 187 7.24 8.70 -27.11
CA SER A 187 8.14 8.80 -28.24
C SER A 187 9.57 8.82 -27.68
N THR A 188 10.16 7.66 -27.53
CA THR A 188 11.60 7.52 -27.39
C THR A 188 12.22 7.89 -28.71
N SER A 189 12.40 9.19 -28.99
CA SER A 189 13.32 9.63 -29.99
C SER A 189 14.75 9.49 -29.46
N SER A 190 15.33 8.30 -29.66
CA SER A 190 16.76 8.08 -29.53
C SER A 190 17.47 8.70 -30.74
N THR A 191 17.84 9.95 -30.62
CA THR A 191 18.92 10.51 -31.46
C THR A 191 20.21 10.47 -30.64
N PHE A 192 20.87 9.33 -30.65
CA PHE A 192 22.33 9.31 -30.48
C PHE A 192 22.93 9.66 -31.83
N GLU A 193 23.22 10.92 -32.04
CA GLU A 193 24.18 11.32 -33.09
C GLU A 193 25.59 11.18 -32.53
N ASN A 194 26.38 10.37 -33.23
CA ASN A 194 27.83 10.26 -33.09
C ASN A 194 28.52 11.61 -33.36
N ASN A 195 29.40 12.00 -32.45
CA ASN A 195 30.67 12.68 -32.74
C ASN A 195 31.69 12.33 -31.65
#